data_48a83e50d9789c736c15cc9d53838135
#
_entry.id   48a83e50d9789c736c15cc9d53838135
#
_cell.length_a   1.000
_cell.length_b   1.000
_cell.length_c   1.000
_cell.angle_alpha   90.00
_cell.angle_beta   90.00
_cell.angle_gamma   90.00
#
_symmetry.space_group_name_H-M   'P 1'
#
loop_
_entity.id
_entity.type
_entity.pdbx_description
1 polymer ?
#
loop_
_entity_poly.entity_id
_entity_poly.type
_entity_poly.pdbx_seq_one_letter_code
_entity_poly.pdbx_strand_id
1 'polypeptide(L)'
;MTRLQLASCSAALATLVLAGAGTTARAQDAVHEHRCTGQWRVTNDERITSCTVLIDSGRYQAPNLAILHHDRGIALRAKGDLAGALTDFAEAVRLDPDFARAFADRGSLRLAQHDLDNAIADLDTAIRLDANDAGAFMTRGNAYDEKTDFDRSIADYNEAIRLSPTYGAAFFNRGLAFRRKGDFDHAITDYDQAIKLDPKNASALNNRGVVWFEKGDFDRAIADYNQALRVDGNFAPAYNNRGEAWRAKGDTARALADFDRAIQLSPQFALAFDNRGLVHYQKRDYDRAIADFDAAVRFDPGNAAAYGNRGNAHDDKGDRNAAVADYNEAIRLDPKNARHFYDRGIALRRDGDFDRAIADLSEALRLNPQFAGAYNERGYAFYQKHDFARAIPDYDEAIKLNPKFAIAYNNRGNAFDDKGEPDRAIADYNEALRADPSYAAALYNRGIAWRHKGDLDRAVADYDQAIKLNPTAAAYNNRGSAWLAKGEPERAIADLDQAIKLDPRSADAYINRGNAKRERQAFADANADYTHAIELSPNAALAYYNRAWAHYLAGENVEALADADRAIALNERSASAYSTRGLVRERLADNAGAIADFRKALEIDPSFRQPAEGLQRLKAAPAAGSR
;
A
#
# COMPACT_ATOMS: atom_id res chain seq x y z
N MET A 1 -36.86 12.46 28.94
CA MET A 1 -36.62 13.17 30.22
C MET A 1 -37.94 13.52 30.83
N THR A 2 -38.37 12.80 31.85
CA THR A 2 -39.67 12.89 32.50
C THR A 2 -39.72 14.03 33.50
N ARG A 3 -40.87 14.66 33.61
CA ARG A 3 -41.21 15.88 34.37
C ARG A 3 -40.92 15.89 35.89
N LEU A 4 -40.24 14.89 36.45
CA LEU A 4 -40.07 14.73 37.90
C LEU A 4 -38.74 15.23 38.50
N GLN A 5 -37.74 15.60 37.70
CA GLN A 5 -36.47 16.10 38.23
C GLN A 5 -36.30 17.62 38.25
N LEU A 6 -37.27 18.35 37.74
CA LEU A 6 -37.28 19.82 37.79
C LEU A 6 -37.86 20.39 39.10
N ALA A 7 -38.39 19.54 39.97
CA ALA A 7 -39.11 20.00 41.18
C ALA A 7 -38.18 20.30 42.39
N SER A 8 -36.92 19.81 42.40
CA SER A 8 -36.07 19.95 43.59
C SER A 8 -35.26 21.28 43.69
N CYS A 9 -35.07 21.99 42.57
CA CYS A 9 -34.42 23.30 42.63
C CYS A 9 -35.40 24.45 42.98
N SER A 10 -36.72 24.24 42.88
CA SER A 10 -37.75 25.27 43.11
C SER A 10 -38.01 25.53 44.59
N ALA A 11 -37.67 24.64 45.49
CA ALA A 11 -38.02 24.77 46.90
C ALA A 11 -37.10 25.71 47.71
N ALA A 12 -35.86 25.95 47.24
CA ALA A 12 -34.92 26.79 47.98
C ALA A 12 -35.11 28.30 47.80
N LEU A 13 -35.75 28.74 46.73
CA LEU A 13 -36.03 30.16 46.47
C LEU A 13 -37.33 30.67 47.10
N ALA A 14 -38.18 29.78 47.62
CA ALA A 14 -39.50 30.16 48.14
C ALA A 14 -39.50 30.71 49.58
N THR A 15 -38.34 30.81 50.28
CA THR A 15 -38.28 31.21 51.69
C THR A 15 -37.38 32.40 51.96
N LEU A 16 -37.30 33.42 51.07
CA LEU A 16 -36.74 34.71 51.41
C LEU A 16 -37.86 35.74 51.68
N VAL A 17 -38.29 35.81 52.91
CA VAL A 17 -39.14 36.92 53.43
C VAL A 17 -38.28 38.16 53.56
N LEU A 18 -38.51 39.16 52.71
CA LEU A 18 -37.93 40.49 52.75
C LEU A 18 -38.73 41.45 53.60
N ALA A 19 -38.13 42.01 54.60
CA ALA A 19 -38.66 43.21 55.31
C ALA A 19 -38.35 44.46 54.48
N GLY A 20 -39.39 45.10 54.00
CA GLY A 20 -39.48 46.55 53.72
C GLY A 20 -38.76 47.12 52.52
N ALA A 21 -39.42 47.17 51.37
CA ALA A 21 -39.49 48.32 50.44
C ALA A 21 -40.36 47.98 49.24
N GLY A 22 -41.38 48.78 48.97
CA GLY A 22 -42.18 48.90 47.76
C GLY A 22 -42.78 47.62 47.13
N THR A 23 -44.12 47.44 47.26
CA THR A 23 -44.85 46.29 46.70
C THR A 23 -44.74 46.15 45.18
N THR A 24 -44.36 47.17 44.44
CA THR A 24 -44.14 47.15 42.97
C THR A 24 -42.78 46.58 42.56
N ALA A 25 -41.69 46.86 43.31
CA ALA A 25 -40.35 46.33 43.02
C ALA A 25 -40.30 44.83 43.30
N ARG A 26 -40.98 44.35 44.34
CA ARG A 26 -41.06 42.89 44.65
C ARG A 26 -41.86 42.14 43.59
N ALA A 27 -42.90 42.70 43.00
CA ALA A 27 -43.63 42.03 41.92
C ALA A 27 -42.84 41.95 40.62
N GLN A 28 -42.00 42.93 40.30
CA GLN A 28 -41.11 42.92 39.15
C GLN A 28 -39.96 41.90 39.32
N ASP A 29 -39.36 41.83 40.52
CA ASP A 29 -38.33 40.86 40.82
C ASP A 29 -38.86 39.41 40.68
N ALA A 30 -40.04 39.13 41.19
CA ALA A 30 -40.68 37.82 41.02
C ALA A 30 -40.88 37.42 39.54
N VAL A 31 -41.23 38.39 38.67
CA VAL A 31 -41.32 38.14 37.23
C VAL A 31 -39.93 37.79 36.64
N HIS A 32 -38.89 38.51 37.02
CA HIS A 32 -37.54 38.22 36.57
C HIS A 32 -37.02 36.89 37.15
N GLU A 33 -37.32 36.54 38.42
CA GLU A 33 -36.97 35.26 39.02
C GLU A 33 -37.59 34.09 38.23
N HIS A 34 -38.90 34.11 37.99
CA HIS A 34 -39.57 33.07 37.19
C HIS A 34 -39.02 32.92 35.77
N ARG A 35 -38.63 34.03 35.14
CA ARG A 35 -38.02 34.04 33.80
C ARG A 35 -36.57 33.51 33.84
N CYS A 36 -35.77 33.97 34.78
CA CYS A 36 -34.37 33.54 34.94
C CYS A 36 -34.27 32.04 35.26
N THR A 37 -35.01 31.56 36.25
CA THR A 37 -35.01 30.16 36.67
C THR A 37 -35.72 29.20 35.70
N GLY A 38 -36.34 29.73 34.63
CA GLY A 38 -37.04 28.92 33.61
C GLY A 38 -38.34 28.30 34.07
N GLN A 39 -38.93 28.83 35.16
CA GLN A 39 -40.25 28.42 35.60
C GLN A 39 -41.35 28.82 34.59
N TRP A 40 -41.09 29.88 33.81
CA TRP A 40 -41.93 30.26 32.68
C TRP A 40 -41.26 29.90 31.35
N ARG A 41 -42.09 29.61 30.33
CA ARG A 41 -41.58 29.47 28.96
C ARG A 41 -41.19 30.84 28.44
N VAL A 42 -39.86 31.08 28.36
CA VAL A 42 -39.26 32.32 27.88
C VAL A 42 -38.14 31.97 26.87
N THR A 43 -37.81 32.92 26.02
CA THR A 43 -36.65 32.82 25.12
C THR A 43 -35.36 32.92 25.92
N ASN A 44 -34.24 32.43 25.33
CA ASN A 44 -32.93 32.57 25.98
C ASN A 44 -32.56 34.06 26.20
N ASP A 45 -32.96 34.96 25.31
CA ASP A 45 -32.72 36.40 25.46
C ASP A 45 -33.47 36.99 26.66
N GLU A 46 -34.71 36.61 26.82
CA GLU A 46 -35.52 37.05 28.00
C GLU A 46 -34.95 36.48 29.30
N ARG A 47 -34.42 35.23 29.26
CA ARG A 47 -33.76 34.60 30.40
C ARG A 47 -32.47 35.35 30.76
N ILE A 48 -31.58 35.58 29.78
CA ILE A 48 -30.35 36.34 29.97
C ILE A 48 -30.63 37.73 30.55
N THR A 49 -31.58 38.45 29.95
CA THR A 49 -31.95 39.77 30.42
C THR A 49 -32.46 39.72 31.85
N SER A 50 -33.34 38.78 32.17
CA SER A 50 -33.92 38.67 33.52
C SER A 50 -32.89 38.29 34.57
N CYS A 51 -32.00 37.31 34.27
CA CYS A 51 -30.90 36.98 35.16
C CYS A 51 -29.95 38.17 35.37
N THR A 52 -29.64 38.91 34.31
CA THR A 52 -28.76 40.09 34.37
C THR A 52 -29.36 41.16 35.28
N VAL A 53 -30.67 41.49 35.13
CA VAL A 53 -31.36 42.43 36.03
C VAL A 53 -31.26 42.00 37.49
N LEU A 54 -31.45 40.72 37.78
CA LEU A 54 -31.36 40.22 39.16
C LEU A 54 -29.93 40.26 39.72
N ILE A 55 -28.94 39.87 38.92
CA ILE A 55 -27.53 39.94 39.30
C ILE A 55 -27.11 41.38 39.56
N ASP A 56 -27.39 42.27 38.64
CA ASP A 56 -27.01 43.70 38.75
C ASP A 56 -27.75 44.44 39.87
N SER A 57 -28.87 43.92 40.33
CA SER A 57 -29.62 44.51 41.44
C SER A 57 -28.82 44.53 42.75
N GLY A 58 -27.76 43.68 42.89
CA GLY A 58 -26.94 43.55 44.10
C GLY A 58 -27.71 43.03 45.33
N ARG A 59 -28.94 42.56 45.15
CA ARG A 59 -29.80 42.13 46.28
C ARG A 59 -29.61 40.65 46.62
N TYR A 60 -29.04 39.86 45.71
CA TYR A 60 -28.83 38.44 45.94
C TYR A 60 -27.40 38.19 46.42
N GLN A 61 -27.28 37.24 47.32
CA GLN A 61 -25.99 36.78 47.86
C GLN A 61 -25.86 35.28 47.63
N ALA A 62 -24.66 34.74 47.83
CA ALA A 62 -24.46 33.29 47.77
C ALA A 62 -25.38 32.59 48.79
N PRO A 63 -25.97 31.39 48.43
CA PRO A 63 -25.81 30.66 47.15
C PRO A 63 -26.77 31.10 46.03
N ASN A 64 -27.80 31.97 46.33
CA ASN A 64 -28.79 32.34 45.32
C ASN A 64 -28.19 33.10 44.15
N LEU A 65 -27.20 33.96 44.39
CA LEU A 65 -26.47 34.64 43.30
C LEU A 65 -25.72 33.63 42.38
N ALA A 66 -25.20 32.54 42.94
CA ALA A 66 -24.58 31.46 42.16
C ALA A 66 -25.60 30.81 41.23
N ILE A 67 -26.83 30.59 41.67
CA ILE A 67 -27.91 30.04 40.84
C ILE A 67 -28.22 30.96 39.68
N LEU A 68 -28.31 32.27 39.92
CA LEU A 68 -28.62 33.27 38.86
C LEU A 68 -27.51 33.29 37.79
N HIS A 69 -26.24 33.25 38.18
CA HIS A 69 -25.12 33.13 37.24
C HIS A 69 -25.18 31.81 36.49
N HIS A 70 -25.40 30.68 37.17
CA HIS A 70 -25.53 29.39 36.52
C HIS A 70 -26.68 29.37 35.48
N ASP A 71 -27.87 29.88 35.83
CA ASP A 71 -29.02 29.92 34.92
C ASP A 71 -28.79 30.83 33.72
N ARG A 72 -28.09 31.98 33.90
CA ARG A 72 -27.65 32.83 32.80
C ARG A 72 -26.63 32.11 31.92
N GLY A 73 -25.66 31.41 32.52
CA GLY A 73 -24.68 30.62 31.83
C GLY A 73 -25.28 29.53 30.92
N ILE A 74 -26.33 28.83 31.40
CA ILE A 74 -27.11 27.88 30.59
C ILE A 74 -27.73 28.56 29.37
N ALA A 75 -28.36 29.75 29.57
CA ALA A 75 -29.00 30.48 28.47
C ALA A 75 -27.98 31.01 27.46
N LEU A 76 -26.83 31.52 27.91
CA LEU A 76 -25.70 31.95 27.07
C LEU A 76 -25.16 30.79 26.24
N ARG A 77 -24.92 29.61 26.86
CA ARG A 77 -24.50 28.39 26.16
C ARG A 77 -25.49 27.99 25.06
N ALA A 78 -26.78 28.06 25.37
CA ALA A 78 -27.84 27.75 24.40
C ALA A 78 -27.90 28.71 23.21
N LYS A 79 -27.42 29.96 23.38
CA LYS A 79 -27.26 30.96 22.31
C LYS A 79 -25.92 30.84 21.55
N GLY A 80 -24.99 30.00 21.99
CA GLY A 80 -23.65 29.89 21.42
C GLY A 80 -22.62 30.86 21.98
N ASP A 81 -22.97 31.69 22.98
CA ASP A 81 -22.01 32.51 23.72
C ASP A 81 -21.29 31.63 24.78
N LEU A 82 -20.32 30.86 24.30
CA LEU A 82 -19.58 29.91 25.14
C LEU A 82 -18.67 30.62 26.13
N ALA A 83 -18.11 31.77 25.75
CA ALA A 83 -17.22 32.57 26.62
C ALA A 83 -17.99 33.19 27.79
N GLY A 84 -19.16 33.79 27.51
CA GLY A 84 -20.06 34.32 28.53
C GLY A 84 -20.55 33.22 29.47
N ALA A 85 -20.94 32.07 28.91
CA ALA A 85 -21.35 30.89 29.70
C ALA A 85 -20.26 30.40 30.65
N LEU A 86 -19.00 30.29 30.15
CA LEU A 86 -17.87 29.87 30.98
C LEU A 86 -17.60 30.84 32.13
N THR A 87 -17.68 32.14 31.86
CA THR A 87 -17.53 33.19 32.86
C THR A 87 -18.59 33.06 33.96
N ASP A 88 -19.86 32.89 33.58
CA ASP A 88 -20.95 32.72 34.51
C ASP A 88 -20.87 31.43 35.34
N PHE A 89 -20.51 30.30 34.71
CA PHE A 89 -20.27 29.07 35.46
C PHE A 89 -19.08 29.20 36.40
N ALA A 90 -18.02 29.92 36.02
CA ALA A 90 -16.86 30.17 36.90
C ALA A 90 -17.28 31.02 38.08
N GLU A 91 -18.09 32.03 37.92
CA GLU A 91 -18.62 32.84 38.99
C GLU A 91 -19.58 32.07 39.91
N ALA A 92 -20.43 31.20 39.33
CA ALA A 92 -21.33 30.34 40.08
C ALA A 92 -20.57 29.44 41.05
N VAL A 93 -19.50 28.73 40.58
CA VAL A 93 -18.69 27.86 41.46
C VAL A 93 -17.79 28.65 42.44
N ARG A 94 -17.45 29.88 42.12
CA ARG A 94 -16.75 30.79 43.05
C ARG A 94 -17.63 31.23 44.20
N LEU A 95 -18.89 31.55 43.90
CA LEU A 95 -19.88 31.99 44.88
C LEU A 95 -20.42 30.85 45.74
N ASP A 96 -20.58 29.68 45.15
CA ASP A 96 -21.02 28.46 45.84
C ASP A 96 -20.13 27.27 45.45
N PRO A 97 -19.07 27.00 46.24
CA PRO A 97 -18.15 25.85 46.02
C PRO A 97 -18.79 24.47 46.19
N ASP A 98 -20.00 24.39 46.70
CA ASP A 98 -20.76 23.15 46.87
C ASP A 98 -21.83 22.95 45.75
N PHE A 99 -21.86 23.82 44.76
CA PHE A 99 -22.84 23.76 43.64
C PHE A 99 -22.41 22.72 42.60
N ALA A 100 -22.63 21.43 42.87
CA ALA A 100 -22.23 20.30 42.04
C ALA A 100 -22.59 20.49 40.56
N ARG A 101 -23.84 20.95 40.28
CA ARG A 101 -24.36 21.13 38.92
C ARG A 101 -23.58 22.19 38.12
N ALA A 102 -23.17 23.29 38.79
CA ALA A 102 -22.39 24.33 38.11
C ALA A 102 -20.99 23.80 37.69
N PHE A 103 -20.36 22.97 38.53
CA PHE A 103 -19.14 22.28 38.16
C PHE A 103 -19.37 21.32 36.98
N ALA A 104 -20.45 20.51 36.98
CA ALA A 104 -20.77 19.58 35.90
C ALA A 104 -21.00 20.30 34.56
N ASP A 105 -21.77 21.42 34.58
CA ASP A 105 -22.03 22.21 33.39
C ASP A 105 -20.78 22.94 32.87
N ARG A 106 -19.89 23.44 33.77
CA ARG A 106 -18.61 24.03 33.41
C ARG A 106 -17.67 22.98 32.81
N GLY A 107 -17.58 21.80 33.42
CA GLY A 107 -16.82 20.68 32.93
C GLY A 107 -17.28 20.21 31.55
N SER A 108 -18.61 20.13 31.36
CA SER A 108 -19.18 19.80 30.04
C SER A 108 -18.84 20.84 28.96
N LEU A 109 -18.83 22.14 29.32
CA LEU A 109 -18.45 23.21 28.39
C LEU A 109 -16.96 23.17 28.05
N ARG A 110 -16.10 22.89 29.02
CA ARG A 110 -14.65 22.72 28.83
C ARG A 110 -14.35 21.52 27.94
N LEU A 111 -15.04 20.39 28.14
CA LEU A 111 -14.94 19.23 27.26
C LEU A 111 -15.27 19.61 25.80
N ALA A 112 -16.36 20.36 25.59
CA ALA A 112 -16.73 20.83 24.23
C ALA A 112 -15.68 21.77 23.60
N GLN A 113 -14.80 22.38 24.43
CA GLN A 113 -13.68 23.21 23.99
C GLN A 113 -12.35 22.43 23.94
N HIS A 114 -12.37 21.11 24.14
CA HIS A 114 -11.20 20.23 24.23
C HIS A 114 -10.22 20.57 25.37
N ASP A 115 -10.68 21.32 26.39
CA ASP A 115 -9.91 21.55 27.62
C ASP A 115 -10.11 20.39 28.61
N LEU A 116 -9.49 19.25 28.26
CA LEU A 116 -9.79 17.96 28.87
C LEU A 116 -9.39 17.91 30.35
N ASP A 117 -8.25 18.49 30.71
CA ASP A 117 -7.73 18.42 32.09
C ASP A 117 -8.61 19.22 33.05
N ASN A 118 -8.99 20.43 32.66
CA ASN A 118 -9.89 21.26 33.48
C ASN A 118 -11.32 20.71 33.46
N ALA A 119 -11.77 20.09 32.38
CA ALA A 119 -13.06 19.40 32.34
C ALA A 119 -13.11 18.26 33.36
N ILE A 120 -12.09 17.41 33.39
CA ILE A 120 -11.99 16.30 34.35
C ILE A 120 -11.95 16.83 35.79
N ALA A 121 -11.18 17.87 36.09
CA ALA A 121 -11.09 18.45 37.42
C ALA A 121 -12.43 19.01 37.93
N ASP A 122 -13.21 19.66 37.06
CA ASP A 122 -14.56 20.12 37.39
C ASP A 122 -15.52 18.93 37.63
N LEU A 123 -15.47 17.92 36.78
CA LEU A 123 -16.32 16.75 36.87
C LEU A 123 -15.97 15.87 38.09
N ASP A 124 -14.69 15.79 38.45
CA ASP A 124 -14.27 15.19 39.72
C ASP A 124 -14.90 15.89 40.92
N THR A 125 -14.96 17.22 40.88
CA THR A 125 -15.58 18.00 41.94
C THR A 125 -17.10 17.81 41.95
N ALA A 126 -17.73 17.84 40.78
CA ALA A 126 -19.16 17.59 40.63
C ALA A 126 -19.57 16.22 41.20
N ILE A 127 -18.83 15.16 40.86
CA ILE A 127 -19.06 13.78 41.32
C ILE A 127 -18.79 13.65 42.83
N ARG A 128 -17.79 14.33 43.35
CA ARG A 128 -17.51 14.35 44.80
C ARG A 128 -18.67 15.01 45.58
N LEU A 129 -19.29 16.04 45.01
CA LEU A 129 -20.41 16.76 45.62
C LEU A 129 -21.73 16.02 45.43
N ASP A 130 -21.95 15.41 44.27
CA ASP A 130 -23.12 14.56 43.98
C ASP A 130 -22.68 13.28 43.27
N ALA A 131 -22.51 12.22 44.05
CA ALA A 131 -22.11 10.90 43.57
C ALA A 131 -23.25 10.16 42.82
N ASN A 132 -24.45 10.74 42.71
CA ASN A 132 -25.57 10.13 41.99
C ASN A 132 -25.83 10.81 40.63
N ASP A 133 -25.00 11.75 40.21
CA ASP A 133 -25.13 12.38 38.89
C ASP A 133 -24.55 11.49 37.79
N ALA A 134 -25.41 10.67 37.19
CA ALA A 134 -25.05 9.81 36.03
C ALA A 134 -24.54 10.64 34.83
N GLY A 135 -24.97 11.90 34.70
CA GLY A 135 -24.52 12.81 33.64
C GLY A 135 -23.09 13.27 33.83
N ALA A 136 -22.68 13.55 35.08
CA ALA A 136 -21.31 13.93 35.38
C ALA A 136 -20.33 12.75 35.12
N PHE A 137 -20.68 11.53 35.52
CA PHE A 137 -19.90 10.33 35.16
C PHE A 137 -19.81 10.14 33.64
N MET A 138 -20.94 10.23 32.92
CA MET A 138 -20.97 10.12 31.48
C MET A 138 -20.05 11.14 30.79
N THR A 139 -20.07 12.39 31.26
CA THR A 139 -19.27 13.47 30.68
C THR A 139 -17.80 13.30 30.99
N ARG A 140 -17.43 12.84 32.22
CA ARG A 140 -16.03 12.53 32.55
C ARG A 140 -15.53 11.32 31.78
N GLY A 141 -16.37 10.30 31.59
CA GLY A 141 -16.07 9.17 30.72
C GLY A 141 -15.75 9.59 29.29
N ASN A 142 -16.51 10.55 28.73
CA ASN A 142 -16.20 11.12 27.42
C ASN A 142 -14.85 11.86 27.40
N ALA A 143 -14.52 12.62 28.46
CA ALA A 143 -13.24 13.31 28.55
C ALA A 143 -12.06 12.32 28.63
N TYR A 144 -12.19 11.22 29.36
CA TYR A 144 -11.19 10.15 29.38
C TYR A 144 -11.08 9.41 28.04
N ASP A 145 -12.21 9.19 27.34
CA ASP A 145 -12.21 8.57 26.00
C ASP A 145 -11.46 9.43 24.97
N GLU A 146 -11.65 10.76 25.00
CA GLU A 146 -10.87 11.69 24.16
C GLU A 146 -9.37 11.69 24.52
N LYS A 147 -9.01 11.48 25.78
CA LYS A 147 -7.62 11.28 26.22
C LYS A 147 -7.07 9.87 25.90
N THR A 148 -7.86 9.03 25.24
CA THR A 148 -7.53 7.62 24.97
C THR A 148 -7.30 6.76 26.23
N ASP A 149 -7.80 7.21 27.39
CA ASP A 149 -7.80 6.45 28.64
C ASP A 149 -9.08 5.63 28.75
N PHE A 150 -9.11 4.55 27.98
CA PHE A 150 -10.30 3.71 27.87
C PHE A 150 -10.67 3.02 29.17
N ASP A 151 -9.72 2.74 30.05
CA ASP A 151 -10.00 2.07 31.34
C ASP A 151 -10.79 2.97 32.27
N ARG A 152 -10.38 4.24 32.43
CA ARG A 152 -11.13 5.21 33.24
C ARG A 152 -12.45 5.60 32.59
N SER A 153 -12.47 5.73 31.27
CA SER A 153 -13.68 5.98 30.50
C SER A 153 -14.74 4.90 30.73
N ILE A 154 -14.38 3.61 30.62
CA ILE A 154 -15.25 2.46 30.86
C ILE A 154 -15.74 2.42 32.32
N ALA A 155 -14.87 2.71 33.29
CA ALA A 155 -15.27 2.78 34.70
C ALA A 155 -16.35 3.83 34.94
N ASP A 156 -16.20 5.02 34.37
CA ASP A 156 -17.21 6.09 34.50
C ASP A 156 -18.53 5.74 33.80
N TYR A 157 -18.48 5.14 32.60
CA TYR A 157 -19.70 4.66 31.94
C TYR A 157 -20.38 3.54 32.75
N ASN A 158 -19.62 2.67 33.44
CA ASN A 158 -20.19 1.68 34.35
C ASN A 158 -21.01 2.34 35.45
N GLU A 159 -20.48 3.40 36.08
CA GLU A 159 -21.19 4.12 37.11
C GLU A 159 -22.43 4.87 36.56
N ALA A 160 -22.29 5.51 35.40
CA ALA A 160 -23.42 6.14 34.72
C ALA A 160 -24.57 5.15 34.45
N ILE A 161 -24.22 3.92 34.00
CA ILE A 161 -25.19 2.84 33.75
C ILE A 161 -25.77 2.30 35.07
N ARG A 162 -24.95 2.13 36.10
CA ARG A 162 -25.41 1.68 37.41
C ARG A 162 -26.44 2.64 38.00
N LEU A 163 -26.20 3.93 37.88
CA LEU A 163 -27.07 5.01 38.36
C LEU A 163 -28.31 5.15 37.47
N SER A 164 -28.18 4.93 36.17
CA SER A 164 -29.29 5.03 35.22
C SER A 164 -29.25 3.87 34.21
N PRO A 165 -29.86 2.71 34.54
CA PRO A 165 -29.83 1.52 33.67
C PRO A 165 -30.53 1.66 32.32
N THR A 166 -31.22 2.74 32.09
CA THR A 166 -31.88 3.07 30.81
C THR A 166 -31.12 4.15 30.03
N TYR A 167 -29.91 4.51 30.45
CA TYR A 167 -29.10 5.53 29.79
C TYR A 167 -28.43 4.97 28.52
N GLY A 168 -29.20 4.89 27.44
CA GLY A 168 -28.75 4.30 26.15
C GLY A 168 -27.45 4.88 25.61
N ALA A 169 -27.24 6.20 25.79
CA ALA A 169 -25.99 6.83 25.38
C ALA A 169 -24.75 6.32 26.14
N ALA A 170 -24.89 5.96 27.41
CA ALA A 170 -23.80 5.42 28.19
C ALA A 170 -23.39 4.02 27.69
N PHE A 171 -24.35 3.16 27.34
CA PHE A 171 -24.07 1.89 26.68
C PHE A 171 -23.39 2.12 25.31
N PHE A 172 -23.90 3.05 24.50
CA PHE A 172 -23.31 3.34 23.19
C PHE A 172 -21.84 3.79 23.32
N ASN A 173 -21.54 4.73 24.23
CA ASN A 173 -20.19 5.26 24.38
C ASN A 173 -19.26 4.24 25.03
N ARG A 174 -19.75 3.41 25.98
CA ARG A 174 -18.95 2.31 26.54
C ARG A 174 -18.64 1.26 25.47
N GLY A 175 -19.60 0.93 24.62
CA GLY A 175 -19.39 0.06 23.45
C GLY A 175 -18.32 0.63 22.49
N LEU A 176 -18.30 1.95 22.27
CA LEU A 176 -17.28 2.60 21.47
C LEU A 176 -15.90 2.52 22.14
N ALA A 177 -15.81 2.73 23.47
CA ALA A 177 -14.57 2.59 24.22
C ALA A 177 -14.04 1.15 24.21
N PHE A 178 -14.91 0.15 24.40
CA PHE A 178 -14.55 -1.27 24.27
C PHE A 178 -14.03 -1.61 22.87
N ARG A 179 -14.69 -1.12 21.81
CA ARG A 179 -14.23 -1.33 20.43
C ARG A 179 -12.83 -0.75 20.22
N ARG A 180 -12.59 0.51 20.67
CA ARG A 180 -11.27 1.16 20.57
C ARG A 180 -10.19 0.41 21.35
N LYS A 181 -10.56 -0.25 22.45
CA LYS A 181 -9.66 -1.11 23.23
C LYS A 181 -9.46 -2.49 22.58
N GLY A 182 -10.22 -2.85 21.54
CA GLY A 182 -10.19 -4.15 20.88
C GLY A 182 -11.04 -5.22 21.58
N ASP A 183 -11.85 -4.85 22.57
CA ASP A 183 -12.76 -5.77 23.26
C ASP A 183 -14.11 -5.81 22.53
N PHE A 184 -14.12 -6.54 21.43
CA PHE A 184 -15.25 -6.60 20.51
C PHE A 184 -16.50 -7.26 21.12
N ASP A 185 -16.34 -8.22 22.03
CA ASP A 185 -17.48 -8.94 22.61
C ASP A 185 -18.27 -8.07 23.58
N HIS A 186 -17.59 -7.30 24.44
CA HIS A 186 -18.24 -6.31 25.27
C HIS A 186 -18.83 -5.16 24.46
N ALA A 187 -18.14 -4.72 23.40
CA ALA A 187 -18.67 -3.69 22.50
C ALA A 187 -20.01 -4.11 21.87
N ILE A 188 -20.12 -5.35 21.36
CA ILE A 188 -21.36 -5.88 20.79
C ILE A 188 -22.47 -5.91 21.84
N THR A 189 -22.17 -6.41 23.04
CA THR A 189 -23.14 -6.48 24.15
C THR A 189 -23.70 -5.11 24.49
N ASP A 190 -22.86 -4.10 24.51
CA ASP A 190 -23.27 -2.72 24.82
C ASP A 190 -24.09 -2.10 23.68
N TYR A 191 -23.70 -2.30 22.42
CA TYR A 191 -24.52 -1.85 21.30
C TYR A 191 -25.86 -2.59 21.24
N ASP A 192 -25.93 -3.87 21.62
CA ASP A 192 -27.19 -4.60 21.75
C ASP A 192 -28.13 -3.93 22.76
N GLN A 193 -27.61 -3.50 23.91
CA GLN A 193 -28.40 -2.79 24.91
C GLN A 193 -28.81 -1.38 24.42
N ALA A 194 -27.89 -0.64 23.77
CA ALA A 194 -28.20 0.65 23.19
C ALA A 194 -29.32 0.55 22.14
N ILE A 195 -29.26 -0.46 21.25
CA ILE A 195 -30.28 -0.72 20.23
C ILE A 195 -31.60 -1.18 20.86
N LYS A 196 -31.55 -1.99 21.92
CA LYS A 196 -32.75 -2.42 22.66
C LYS A 196 -33.47 -1.24 23.30
N LEU A 197 -32.71 -0.27 23.83
CA LEU A 197 -33.25 0.94 24.45
C LEU A 197 -33.77 1.95 23.41
N ASP A 198 -33.08 2.04 22.27
CA ASP A 198 -33.49 2.84 21.12
C ASP A 198 -33.30 2.09 19.81
N PRO A 199 -34.33 1.35 19.34
CA PRO A 199 -34.28 0.62 18.08
C PRO A 199 -34.13 1.51 16.82
N LYS A 200 -34.25 2.84 16.97
CA LYS A 200 -34.08 3.81 15.90
C LYS A 200 -32.69 4.48 15.93
N ASN A 201 -31.79 3.98 16.73
CA ASN A 201 -30.42 4.47 16.76
C ASN A 201 -29.60 3.88 15.60
N ALA A 202 -29.64 4.55 14.44
CA ALA A 202 -28.87 4.14 13.25
C ALA A 202 -27.36 4.07 13.52
N SER A 203 -26.84 4.96 14.38
CA SER A 203 -25.43 4.99 14.75
C SER A 203 -25.02 3.73 15.55
N ALA A 204 -25.85 3.28 16.49
CA ALA A 204 -25.56 2.07 17.26
C ALA A 204 -25.55 0.81 16.37
N LEU A 205 -26.51 0.71 15.45
CA LEU A 205 -26.56 -0.36 14.45
C LEU A 205 -25.31 -0.33 13.55
N ASN A 206 -24.95 0.84 13.04
CA ASN A 206 -23.75 0.98 12.21
C ASN A 206 -22.48 0.61 12.97
N ASN A 207 -22.31 1.07 14.20
CA ASN A 207 -21.10 0.76 14.98
C ASN A 207 -21.03 -0.71 15.37
N ARG A 208 -22.15 -1.38 15.67
CA ARG A 208 -22.17 -2.84 15.85
C ARG A 208 -21.76 -3.57 14.56
N GLY A 209 -22.26 -3.08 13.40
CA GLY A 209 -21.83 -3.57 12.09
C GLY A 209 -20.33 -3.41 11.85
N VAL A 210 -19.74 -2.29 12.27
CA VAL A 210 -18.28 -2.08 12.20
C VAL A 210 -17.55 -3.12 13.05
N VAL A 211 -18.02 -3.41 14.26
CA VAL A 211 -17.39 -4.45 15.10
C VAL A 211 -17.49 -5.84 14.45
N TRP A 212 -18.63 -6.20 13.85
CA TRP A 212 -18.74 -7.44 13.09
C TRP A 212 -17.78 -7.50 11.90
N PHE A 213 -17.61 -6.37 11.21
CA PHE A 213 -16.63 -6.25 10.12
C PHE A 213 -15.20 -6.47 10.61
N GLU A 214 -14.81 -5.83 11.73
CA GLU A 214 -13.48 -5.98 12.35
C GLU A 214 -13.23 -7.44 12.83
N LYS A 215 -14.29 -8.16 13.23
CA LYS A 215 -14.25 -9.61 13.52
C LYS A 215 -14.23 -10.49 12.26
N GLY A 216 -14.35 -9.93 11.05
CA GLY A 216 -14.42 -10.68 9.80
C GLY A 216 -15.80 -11.28 9.47
N ASP A 217 -16.84 -10.99 10.27
CA ASP A 217 -18.20 -11.44 9.99
C ASP A 217 -18.95 -10.42 9.13
N PHE A 218 -18.64 -10.46 7.86
CA PHE A 218 -19.19 -9.53 6.90
C PHE A 218 -20.71 -9.67 6.71
N ASP A 219 -21.27 -10.85 6.94
CA ASP A 219 -22.71 -11.08 6.81
C ASP A 219 -23.49 -10.39 7.92
N ARG A 220 -23.07 -10.52 9.18
CA ARG A 220 -23.66 -9.77 10.29
C ARG A 220 -23.43 -8.27 10.16
N ALA A 221 -22.25 -7.85 9.71
CA ALA A 221 -21.96 -6.44 9.43
C ALA A 221 -22.96 -5.85 8.41
N ILE A 222 -23.16 -6.52 7.28
CA ILE A 222 -24.11 -6.09 6.24
C ILE A 222 -25.55 -6.08 6.76
N ALA A 223 -25.94 -7.03 7.58
CA ALA A 223 -27.27 -7.07 8.18
C ALA A 223 -27.53 -5.85 9.07
N ASP A 224 -26.56 -5.46 9.89
CA ASP A 224 -26.64 -4.27 10.75
C ASP A 224 -26.64 -2.97 9.95
N TYR A 225 -25.78 -2.83 8.92
CA TYR A 225 -25.81 -1.68 8.03
C TYR A 225 -27.15 -1.56 7.28
N ASN A 226 -27.71 -2.70 6.83
CA ASN A 226 -29.05 -2.71 6.22
C ASN A 226 -30.13 -2.21 7.20
N GLN A 227 -30.00 -2.56 8.46
CA GLN A 227 -30.95 -2.09 9.48
C GLN A 227 -30.75 -0.60 9.78
N ALA A 228 -29.50 -0.13 9.89
CA ALA A 228 -29.18 1.29 10.03
C ALA A 228 -29.78 2.11 8.89
N LEU A 229 -29.64 1.64 7.64
CA LEU A 229 -30.17 2.29 6.44
C LEU A 229 -31.70 2.22 6.32
N ARG A 230 -32.36 1.24 6.96
CA ARG A 230 -33.84 1.25 7.10
C ARG A 230 -34.31 2.30 8.09
N VAL A 231 -33.52 2.58 9.11
CA VAL A 231 -33.81 3.60 10.11
C VAL A 231 -33.55 5.00 9.55
N ASP A 232 -32.39 5.16 8.93
CA ASP A 232 -31.99 6.41 8.27
C ASP A 232 -31.45 6.12 6.86
N GLY A 233 -32.29 6.28 5.87
CA GLY A 233 -31.95 6.07 4.44
C GLY A 233 -30.94 7.08 3.87
N ASN A 234 -30.55 8.10 4.63
CA ASN A 234 -29.58 9.11 4.23
C ASN A 234 -28.26 9.02 5.01
N PHE A 235 -28.07 7.96 5.77
CA PHE A 235 -26.89 7.77 6.60
C PHE A 235 -25.66 7.34 5.74
N ALA A 236 -24.95 8.31 5.16
CA ALA A 236 -23.79 8.10 4.29
C ALA A 236 -22.72 7.16 4.88
N PRO A 237 -22.35 7.24 6.19
CA PRO A 237 -21.39 6.31 6.77
C PRO A 237 -21.79 4.83 6.66
N ALA A 238 -23.09 4.52 6.82
CA ALA A 238 -23.55 3.13 6.72
C ALA A 238 -23.48 2.60 5.27
N TYR A 239 -23.72 3.43 4.27
CA TYR A 239 -23.46 3.05 2.87
C TYR A 239 -21.98 2.78 2.64
N ASN A 240 -21.09 3.68 3.07
CA ASN A 240 -19.65 3.47 2.93
C ASN A 240 -19.20 2.16 3.59
N ASN A 241 -19.62 1.91 4.84
CA ASN A 241 -19.21 0.73 5.59
C ASN A 241 -19.79 -0.56 4.98
N ARG A 242 -21.02 -0.51 4.45
CA ARG A 242 -21.62 -1.65 3.74
C ARG A 242 -20.91 -1.91 2.42
N GLY A 243 -20.54 -0.86 1.70
CA GLY A 243 -19.72 -0.95 0.48
C GLY A 243 -18.38 -1.63 0.75
N GLU A 244 -17.72 -1.28 1.85
CA GLU A 244 -16.48 -1.92 2.29
C GLU A 244 -16.69 -3.41 2.62
N ALA A 245 -17.79 -3.76 3.29
CA ALA A 245 -18.13 -5.14 3.56
C ALA A 245 -18.42 -5.95 2.28
N TRP A 246 -19.10 -5.36 1.29
CA TRP A 246 -19.28 -5.97 -0.02
C TRP A 246 -17.95 -6.16 -0.76
N ARG A 247 -17.06 -5.16 -0.71
CA ARG A 247 -15.71 -5.26 -1.29
C ARG A 247 -14.93 -6.41 -0.66
N ALA A 248 -14.96 -6.54 0.65
CA ALA A 248 -14.30 -7.63 1.38
C ALA A 248 -14.86 -9.02 0.99
N LYS A 249 -16.14 -9.10 0.66
CA LYS A 249 -16.78 -10.32 0.11
C LYS A 249 -16.53 -10.54 -1.38
N GLY A 250 -15.84 -9.62 -2.06
CA GLY A 250 -15.60 -9.69 -3.51
C GLY A 250 -16.74 -9.21 -4.39
N ASP A 251 -17.84 -8.70 -3.83
CA ASP A 251 -18.95 -8.14 -4.59
C ASP A 251 -18.71 -6.67 -4.94
N THR A 252 -17.87 -6.48 -5.95
CA THR A 252 -17.46 -5.14 -6.40
C THR A 252 -18.62 -4.32 -6.96
N ALA A 253 -19.66 -4.94 -7.49
CA ALA A 253 -20.80 -4.23 -8.07
C ALA A 253 -21.64 -3.55 -6.96
N ARG A 254 -21.97 -4.31 -5.89
CA ARG A 254 -22.69 -3.75 -4.74
C ARG A 254 -21.84 -2.74 -3.97
N ALA A 255 -20.54 -2.98 -3.87
CA ALA A 255 -19.60 -2.04 -3.25
C ALA A 255 -19.62 -0.67 -3.95
N LEU A 256 -19.47 -0.65 -5.28
CA LEU A 256 -19.53 0.60 -6.07
C LEU A 256 -20.85 1.34 -5.90
N ALA A 257 -21.97 0.62 -5.96
CA ALA A 257 -23.30 1.24 -5.80
C ALA A 257 -23.47 1.91 -4.41
N ASP A 258 -22.93 1.29 -3.37
CA ASP A 258 -22.97 1.84 -2.01
C ASP A 258 -22.04 3.05 -1.85
N PHE A 259 -20.81 3.01 -2.39
CA PHE A 259 -19.92 4.18 -2.38
C PHE A 259 -20.48 5.34 -3.19
N ASP A 260 -21.08 5.07 -4.36
CA ASP A 260 -21.77 6.09 -5.16
C ASP A 260 -22.87 6.76 -4.35
N ARG A 261 -23.67 5.97 -3.62
CA ARG A 261 -24.74 6.51 -2.77
C ARG A 261 -24.20 7.31 -1.59
N ALA A 262 -23.11 6.85 -0.95
CA ALA A 262 -22.43 7.59 0.12
C ALA A 262 -21.95 8.96 -0.36
N ILE A 263 -21.31 9.01 -1.53
CA ILE A 263 -20.81 10.24 -2.17
C ILE A 263 -21.96 11.17 -2.57
N GLN A 264 -23.04 10.60 -3.12
CA GLN A 264 -24.23 11.41 -3.47
C GLN A 264 -24.84 12.09 -2.24
N LEU A 265 -24.88 11.39 -1.10
CA LEU A 265 -25.41 11.92 0.16
C LEU A 265 -24.45 12.88 0.84
N SER A 266 -23.16 12.66 0.72
CA SER A 266 -22.10 13.49 1.29
C SER A 266 -21.01 13.73 0.24
N PRO A 267 -21.11 14.79 -0.58
CA PRO A 267 -20.19 15.06 -1.69
C PRO A 267 -18.74 15.37 -1.29
N GLN A 268 -18.46 15.53 -0.01
CA GLN A 268 -17.12 15.77 0.52
C GLN A 268 -16.61 14.58 1.38
N PHE A 269 -17.24 13.41 1.28
CA PHE A 269 -16.88 12.24 2.07
C PHE A 269 -15.62 11.57 1.53
N ALA A 270 -14.46 12.08 1.92
CA ALA A 270 -13.13 11.64 1.44
C ALA A 270 -12.96 10.12 1.49
N LEU A 271 -13.35 9.47 2.59
CA LEU A 271 -13.22 8.02 2.77
C LEU A 271 -14.02 7.22 1.72
N ALA A 272 -15.21 7.70 1.33
CA ALA A 272 -16.01 7.01 0.31
C ALA A 272 -15.38 7.11 -1.08
N PHE A 273 -14.73 8.22 -1.40
CA PHE A 273 -13.92 8.34 -2.61
C PHE A 273 -12.71 7.41 -2.57
N ASP A 274 -11.96 7.39 -1.47
CA ASP A 274 -10.79 6.50 -1.33
C ASP A 274 -11.20 5.03 -1.52
N ASN A 275 -12.25 4.58 -0.84
CA ASN A 275 -12.76 3.22 -0.95
C ASN A 275 -13.26 2.86 -2.37
N ARG A 276 -13.93 3.80 -3.06
CA ARG A 276 -14.35 3.60 -4.46
C ARG A 276 -13.14 3.54 -5.38
N GLY A 277 -12.17 4.42 -5.17
CA GLY A 277 -10.88 4.42 -5.87
C GLY A 277 -10.14 3.10 -5.74
N LEU A 278 -10.12 2.49 -4.55
CA LEU A 278 -9.53 1.16 -4.32
C LEU A 278 -10.23 0.08 -5.15
N VAL A 279 -11.56 0.14 -5.31
CA VAL A 279 -12.29 -0.81 -6.19
C VAL A 279 -11.92 -0.61 -7.66
N HIS A 280 -11.82 0.64 -8.13
CA HIS A 280 -11.37 0.93 -9.49
C HIS A 280 -9.93 0.48 -9.72
N TYR A 281 -9.04 0.70 -8.75
CA TYR A 281 -7.64 0.23 -8.78
C TYR A 281 -7.56 -1.30 -8.90
N GLN A 282 -8.31 -2.05 -8.09
CA GLN A 282 -8.36 -3.51 -8.16
C GLN A 282 -8.83 -4.02 -9.54
N LYS A 283 -9.71 -3.27 -10.21
CA LYS A 283 -10.15 -3.55 -11.58
C LYS A 283 -9.17 -3.08 -12.66
N ARG A 284 -8.02 -2.53 -12.26
CA ARG A 284 -7.00 -1.90 -13.12
C ARG A 284 -7.54 -0.71 -13.93
N ASP A 285 -8.63 -0.09 -13.48
CA ASP A 285 -9.15 1.16 -14.03
C ASP A 285 -8.45 2.32 -13.31
N TYR A 286 -7.18 2.52 -13.68
CA TYR A 286 -6.31 3.47 -12.98
C TYR A 286 -6.79 4.92 -13.15
N ASP A 287 -7.41 5.25 -14.27
CA ASP A 287 -7.91 6.61 -14.52
C ASP A 287 -9.02 6.99 -13.54
N ARG A 288 -10.01 6.09 -13.34
CA ARG A 288 -11.07 6.32 -12.36
C ARG A 288 -10.55 6.24 -10.92
N ALA A 289 -9.61 5.35 -10.65
CA ALA A 289 -8.98 5.25 -9.34
C ALA A 289 -8.28 6.56 -8.97
N ILE A 290 -7.46 7.13 -9.86
CA ILE A 290 -6.77 8.40 -9.66
C ILE A 290 -7.76 9.54 -9.44
N ALA A 291 -8.82 9.63 -10.25
CA ALA A 291 -9.84 10.67 -10.09
C ALA A 291 -10.54 10.61 -8.71
N ASP A 292 -10.81 9.42 -8.21
CA ASP A 292 -11.38 9.23 -6.88
C ASP A 292 -10.37 9.57 -5.77
N PHE A 293 -9.13 9.13 -5.88
CA PHE A 293 -8.07 9.49 -4.93
C PHE A 293 -7.78 11.01 -4.95
N ASP A 294 -7.86 11.67 -6.10
CA ASP A 294 -7.79 13.13 -6.20
C ASP A 294 -8.89 13.83 -5.38
N ALA A 295 -10.10 13.29 -5.43
CA ALA A 295 -11.19 13.78 -4.60
C ALA A 295 -10.92 13.49 -3.10
N ALA A 296 -10.43 12.29 -2.77
CA ALA A 296 -10.11 11.90 -1.41
C ALA A 296 -9.07 12.85 -0.78
N VAL A 297 -7.92 13.09 -1.45
CA VAL A 297 -6.87 13.98 -0.94
C VAL A 297 -7.28 15.46 -0.93
N ARG A 298 -8.19 15.86 -1.82
CA ARG A 298 -8.75 17.23 -1.84
C ARG A 298 -9.63 17.48 -0.64
N PHE A 299 -10.47 16.52 -0.25
CA PHE A 299 -11.40 16.65 0.88
C PHE A 299 -10.77 16.32 2.22
N ASP A 300 -9.74 15.49 2.24
CA ASP A 300 -8.92 15.20 3.41
C ASP A 300 -7.42 15.25 3.05
N PRO A 301 -6.82 16.45 3.04
CA PRO A 301 -5.39 16.62 2.74
C PRO A 301 -4.44 16.02 3.80
N GLY A 302 -4.95 15.58 4.94
CA GLY A 302 -4.19 14.92 6.00
C GLY A 302 -4.10 13.40 5.84
N ASN A 303 -4.78 12.81 4.87
CA ASN A 303 -4.87 11.38 4.70
C ASN A 303 -3.66 10.80 3.94
N ALA A 304 -2.63 10.39 4.67
CA ALA A 304 -1.43 9.78 4.10
C ALA A 304 -1.74 8.52 3.25
N ALA A 305 -2.75 7.72 3.66
CA ALA A 305 -3.13 6.51 2.93
C ALA A 305 -3.70 6.82 1.54
N ALA A 306 -4.52 7.87 1.41
CA ALA A 306 -5.09 8.27 0.12
C ALA A 306 -3.99 8.73 -0.86
N TYR A 307 -2.97 9.46 -0.38
CA TYR A 307 -1.78 9.76 -1.20
C TYR A 307 -1.03 8.49 -1.59
N GLY A 308 -0.82 7.55 -0.67
CA GLY A 308 -0.20 6.26 -0.97
C GLY A 308 -0.96 5.46 -2.02
N ASN A 309 -2.29 5.41 -1.91
CA ASN A 309 -3.17 4.74 -2.87
C ASN A 309 -3.12 5.39 -4.26
N ARG A 310 -3.12 6.74 -4.33
CA ARG A 310 -2.96 7.47 -5.59
C ARG A 310 -1.60 7.22 -6.21
N GLY A 311 -0.54 7.23 -5.39
CA GLY A 311 0.81 6.89 -5.82
C GLY A 311 0.90 5.50 -6.43
N ASN A 312 0.28 4.49 -5.81
CA ASN A 312 0.20 3.13 -6.36
C ASN A 312 -0.51 3.11 -7.73
N ALA A 313 -1.61 3.86 -7.86
CA ALA A 313 -2.34 3.94 -9.12
C ALA A 313 -1.53 4.64 -10.22
N HIS A 314 -0.77 5.69 -9.89
CA HIS A 314 0.15 6.35 -10.82
C HIS A 314 1.32 5.43 -11.23
N ASP A 315 1.95 4.71 -10.28
CA ASP A 315 3.05 3.79 -10.57
C ASP A 315 2.62 2.65 -11.50
N ASP A 316 1.48 2.01 -11.20
CA ASP A 316 0.96 0.92 -12.02
C ASP A 316 0.42 1.38 -13.39
N LYS A 317 0.01 2.66 -13.50
CA LYS A 317 -0.29 3.30 -14.79
C LYS A 317 0.97 3.64 -15.58
N GLY A 318 2.15 3.69 -14.93
CA GLY A 318 3.44 4.02 -15.52
C GLY A 318 3.89 5.47 -15.33
N ASP A 319 3.12 6.31 -14.62
CA ASP A 319 3.50 7.68 -14.27
C ASP A 319 4.27 7.72 -12.95
N ARG A 320 5.54 7.32 -13.03
CA ARG A 320 6.41 7.20 -11.84
C ARG A 320 6.72 8.55 -11.18
N ASN A 321 6.75 9.63 -11.95
CA ASN A 321 7.01 10.95 -11.37
C ASN A 321 5.87 11.39 -10.46
N ALA A 322 4.63 11.22 -10.91
CA ALA A 322 3.46 11.48 -10.08
C ALA A 322 3.40 10.55 -8.86
N ALA A 323 3.71 9.27 -9.04
CA ALA A 323 3.77 8.30 -7.95
C ALA A 323 4.76 8.72 -6.85
N VAL A 324 5.99 9.08 -7.23
CA VAL A 324 7.02 9.54 -6.27
C VAL A 324 6.58 10.82 -5.54
N ALA A 325 5.91 11.75 -6.24
CA ALA A 325 5.38 12.95 -5.60
C ALA A 325 4.32 12.63 -4.53
N ASP A 326 3.42 11.69 -4.83
CA ASP A 326 2.40 11.24 -3.88
C ASP A 326 2.99 10.51 -2.67
N TYR A 327 3.96 9.62 -2.90
CA TYR A 327 4.64 8.95 -1.78
C TYR A 327 5.45 9.93 -0.92
N ASN A 328 6.01 10.99 -1.50
CA ASN A 328 6.67 12.04 -0.72
C ASN A 328 5.68 12.69 0.25
N GLU A 329 4.47 12.97 -0.21
CA GLU A 329 3.44 13.57 0.62
C GLU A 329 2.91 12.58 1.68
N ALA A 330 2.72 11.30 1.31
CA ALA A 330 2.37 10.25 2.27
C ALA A 330 3.42 10.11 3.39
N ILE A 331 4.71 10.13 3.04
CA ILE A 331 5.82 10.09 4.01
C ILE A 331 5.86 11.37 4.87
N ARG A 332 5.60 12.53 4.29
CA ARG A 332 5.55 13.80 5.05
C ARG A 332 4.46 13.76 6.12
N LEU A 333 3.31 13.19 5.79
CA LEU A 333 2.15 13.08 6.67
C LEU A 333 2.31 11.97 7.72
N ASP A 334 2.86 10.81 7.32
CA ASP A 334 3.12 9.67 8.22
C ASP A 334 4.55 9.13 8.04
N PRO A 335 5.55 9.80 8.64
CA PRO A 335 6.96 9.44 8.48
C PRO A 335 7.37 8.16 9.22
N LYS A 336 6.47 7.53 9.97
CA LYS A 336 6.75 6.28 10.69
C LYS A 336 6.19 5.05 9.98
N ASN A 337 5.53 5.22 8.87
CA ASN A 337 4.92 4.12 8.12
C ASN A 337 5.93 3.53 7.13
N ALA A 338 6.46 2.38 7.45
CA ALA A 338 7.41 1.64 6.61
C ALA A 338 6.88 1.38 5.19
N ARG A 339 5.55 1.28 5.02
CA ARG A 339 4.92 0.98 3.74
C ARG A 339 5.14 2.10 2.71
N HIS A 340 5.06 3.35 3.11
CA HIS A 340 5.25 4.48 2.19
C HIS A 340 6.67 4.54 1.62
N PHE A 341 7.68 4.27 2.45
CA PHE A 341 9.08 4.14 1.99
C PHE A 341 9.26 2.94 1.07
N TYR A 342 8.64 1.80 1.40
CA TYR A 342 8.68 0.60 0.57
C TYR A 342 8.08 0.85 -0.82
N ASP A 343 6.89 1.46 -0.89
CA ASP A 343 6.19 1.71 -2.16
C ASP A 343 6.98 2.72 -3.01
N ARG A 344 7.54 3.80 -2.42
CA ARG A 344 8.44 4.73 -3.13
C ARG A 344 9.72 4.04 -3.59
N GLY A 345 10.29 3.19 -2.77
CA GLY A 345 11.47 2.39 -3.11
C GLY A 345 11.24 1.48 -4.32
N ILE A 346 10.06 0.84 -4.42
CA ILE A 346 9.69 0.05 -5.60
C ILE A 346 9.56 0.92 -6.84
N ALA A 347 8.88 2.06 -6.75
CA ALA A 347 8.72 2.97 -7.88
C ALA A 347 10.08 3.47 -8.40
N LEU A 348 10.99 3.88 -7.51
CA LEU A 348 12.35 4.29 -7.84
C LEU A 348 13.16 3.14 -8.47
N ARG A 349 13.05 1.92 -7.93
CA ARG A 349 13.69 0.73 -8.49
C ARG A 349 13.18 0.44 -9.92
N ARG A 350 11.88 0.55 -10.15
CA ARG A 350 11.27 0.36 -11.49
C ARG A 350 11.74 1.42 -12.49
N ASP A 351 12.10 2.61 -12.00
CA ASP A 351 12.68 3.70 -12.79
C ASP A 351 14.20 3.56 -13.01
N GLY A 352 14.82 2.56 -12.37
CA GLY A 352 16.27 2.32 -12.44
C GLY A 352 17.11 3.13 -11.46
N ASP A 353 16.49 3.92 -10.59
CA ASP A 353 17.19 4.67 -9.55
C ASP A 353 17.43 3.78 -8.32
N PHE A 354 18.39 2.87 -8.48
CA PHE A 354 18.68 1.88 -7.45
C PHE A 354 19.26 2.50 -6.18
N ASP A 355 19.95 3.63 -6.26
CA ASP A 355 20.56 4.26 -5.08
C ASP A 355 19.49 4.85 -4.15
N ARG A 356 18.55 5.61 -4.70
CA ARG A 356 17.42 6.12 -3.90
C ARG A 356 16.49 5.00 -3.44
N ALA A 357 16.28 3.97 -4.28
CA ALA A 357 15.50 2.80 -3.89
C ALA A 357 16.10 2.08 -2.68
N ILE A 358 17.42 1.86 -2.66
CA ILE A 358 18.13 1.23 -1.54
C ILE A 358 18.00 2.06 -0.27
N ALA A 359 18.07 3.39 -0.37
CA ALA A 359 17.92 4.28 0.78
C ALA A 359 16.49 4.15 1.38
N ASP A 360 15.47 4.22 0.56
CA ASP A 360 14.07 4.10 1.01
C ASP A 360 13.76 2.73 1.59
N LEU A 361 14.18 1.65 0.92
CA LEU A 361 13.99 0.29 1.41
C LEU A 361 14.76 0.05 2.74
N SER A 362 15.91 0.70 2.92
CA SER A 362 16.64 0.65 4.18
C SER A 362 15.89 1.37 5.30
N GLU A 363 15.24 2.50 5.00
CA GLU A 363 14.39 3.20 5.97
C GLU A 363 13.13 2.40 6.30
N ALA A 364 12.49 1.77 5.28
CA ALA A 364 11.38 0.84 5.51
C ALA A 364 11.77 -0.29 6.47
N LEU A 365 12.97 -0.85 6.31
CA LEU A 365 13.49 -1.92 7.17
C LEU A 365 13.92 -1.43 8.56
N ARG A 366 14.36 -0.18 8.68
CA ARG A 366 14.61 0.43 9.99
C ARG A 366 13.32 0.60 10.80
N LEU A 367 12.23 0.98 10.12
CA LEU A 367 10.90 1.14 10.71
C LEU A 367 10.22 -0.20 10.98
N ASN A 368 10.37 -1.16 10.08
CA ASN A 368 9.82 -2.51 10.22
C ASN A 368 10.85 -3.59 9.84
N PRO A 369 11.64 -4.08 10.78
CA PRO A 369 12.64 -5.13 10.55
C PRO A 369 12.06 -6.50 10.15
N GLN A 370 10.75 -6.70 10.23
CA GLN A 370 10.07 -7.93 9.84
C GLN A 370 9.47 -7.86 8.42
N PHE A 371 9.84 -6.86 7.63
CA PHE A 371 9.28 -6.64 6.30
C PHE A 371 10.03 -7.44 5.23
N ALA A 372 9.70 -8.73 5.08
CA ALA A 372 10.34 -9.64 4.12
C ALA A 372 10.37 -9.10 2.69
N GLY A 373 9.29 -8.44 2.24
CA GLY A 373 9.23 -7.80 0.92
C GLY A 373 10.29 -6.73 0.71
N ALA A 374 10.54 -5.91 1.72
CA ALA A 374 11.54 -4.84 1.62
C ALA A 374 12.97 -5.38 1.53
N TYR A 375 13.29 -6.47 2.22
CA TYR A 375 14.57 -7.18 2.04
C TYR A 375 14.71 -7.71 0.61
N ASN A 376 13.68 -8.38 0.07
CA ASN A 376 13.73 -8.88 -1.31
C ASN A 376 13.95 -7.76 -2.32
N GLU A 377 13.23 -6.65 -2.20
CA GLU A 377 13.34 -5.52 -3.13
C GLU A 377 14.69 -4.80 -3.02
N ARG A 378 15.24 -4.65 -1.80
CA ARG A 378 16.57 -4.08 -1.59
C ARG A 378 17.66 -5.01 -2.12
N GLY A 379 17.53 -6.30 -1.86
CA GLY A 379 18.40 -7.33 -2.44
C GLY A 379 18.39 -7.27 -3.97
N TYR A 380 17.22 -7.11 -4.58
CA TYR A 380 17.11 -6.95 -6.03
C TYR A 380 17.80 -5.67 -6.54
N ALA A 381 17.66 -4.55 -5.83
CA ALA A 381 18.36 -3.31 -6.19
C ALA A 381 19.89 -3.46 -6.09
N PHE A 382 20.42 -4.16 -5.07
CA PHE A 382 21.84 -4.51 -4.99
C PHE A 382 22.27 -5.45 -6.12
N TYR A 383 21.44 -6.45 -6.44
CA TYR A 383 21.70 -7.39 -7.54
C TYR A 383 21.84 -6.65 -8.88
N GLN A 384 20.94 -5.70 -9.19
CA GLN A 384 21.02 -4.89 -10.41
C GLN A 384 22.29 -4.03 -10.48
N LYS A 385 22.87 -3.70 -9.35
CA LYS A 385 24.18 -3.04 -9.25
C LYS A 385 25.35 -4.02 -9.25
N HIS A 386 25.12 -5.30 -9.48
CA HIS A 386 26.10 -6.40 -9.39
C HIS A 386 26.76 -6.53 -8.01
N ASP A 387 26.14 -6.01 -6.97
CA ASP A 387 26.59 -6.13 -5.59
C ASP A 387 25.99 -7.37 -4.92
N PHE A 388 26.45 -8.52 -5.36
CA PHE A 388 25.99 -9.81 -4.83
C PHE A 388 26.33 -10.00 -3.34
N ALA A 389 27.35 -9.30 -2.85
CA ALA A 389 27.78 -9.38 -1.45
C ALA A 389 26.71 -8.82 -0.49
N ARG A 390 25.95 -7.81 -0.93
CA ARG A 390 24.83 -7.23 -0.16
C ARG A 390 23.48 -7.83 -0.56
N ALA A 391 23.31 -8.22 -1.84
CA ALA A 391 22.06 -8.79 -2.33
C ALA A 391 21.73 -10.12 -1.64
N ILE A 392 22.68 -11.05 -1.55
CA ILE A 392 22.47 -12.40 -1.00
C ILE A 392 22.03 -12.37 0.47
N PRO A 393 22.68 -11.63 1.39
CA PRO A 393 22.20 -11.49 2.77
C PRO A 393 20.78 -10.91 2.90
N ASP A 394 20.40 -9.98 2.04
CA ASP A 394 19.03 -9.45 2.03
C ASP A 394 18.00 -10.53 1.63
N TYR A 395 18.30 -11.33 0.62
CA TYR A 395 17.45 -12.48 0.27
C TYR A 395 17.42 -13.53 1.39
N ASP A 396 18.53 -13.74 2.10
CA ASP A 396 18.59 -14.66 3.24
C ASP A 396 17.61 -14.21 4.35
N GLU A 397 17.57 -12.92 4.70
CA GLU A 397 16.62 -12.41 5.68
C GLU A 397 15.18 -12.45 5.14
N ALA A 398 14.93 -12.14 3.87
CA ALA A 398 13.60 -12.28 3.26
C ALA A 398 13.06 -13.72 3.39
N ILE A 399 13.90 -14.71 3.10
CA ILE A 399 13.58 -16.15 3.18
C ILE A 399 13.39 -16.59 4.63
N LYS A 400 14.23 -16.15 5.54
CA LYS A 400 14.12 -16.44 6.97
C LYS A 400 12.79 -15.93 7.54
N LEU A 401 12.37 -14.72 7.16
CA LEU A 401 11.10 -14.12 7.57
C LEU A 401 9.89 -14.79 6.89
N ASN A 402 10.04 -15.22 5.65
CA ASN A 402 9.00 -15.93 4.91
C ASN A 402 9.58 -17.15 4.17
N PRO A 403 9.63 -18.33 4.79
CA PRO A 403 10.17 -19.54 4.18
C PRO A 403 9.43 -20.07 2.94
N LYS A 404 8.29 -19.46 2.58
CA LYS A 404 7.54 -19.77 1.35
C LYS A 404 7.66 -18.67 0.29
N PHE A 405 8.62 -17.76 0.42
CA PHE A 405 8.78 -16.64 -0.50
C PHE A 405 9.51 -17.07 -1.79
N ALA A 406 8.78 -17.69 -2.72
CA ALA A 406 9.31 -18.23 -3.98
C ALA A 406 10.17 -17.21 -4.75
N ILE A 407 9.73 -15.93 -4.79
CA ILE A 407 10.44 -14.86 -5.49
C ILE A 407 11.83 -14.61 -4.89
N ALA A 408 11.96 -14.61 -3.56
CA ALA A 408 13.24 -14.39 -2.90
C ALA A 408 14.24 -15.52 -3.17
N TYR A 409 13.78 -16.78 -3.15
CA TYR A 409 14.60 -17.92 -3.57
C TYR A 409 15.06 -17.79 -5.02
N ASN A 410 14.13 -17.47 -5.94
CA ASN A 410 14.49 -17.28 -7.35
C ASN A 410 15.53 -16.16 -7.53
N ASN A 411 15.36 -15.05 -6.85
CA ASN A 411 16.28 -13.91 -6.96
C ASN A 411 17.66 -14.22 -6.36
N ARG A 412 17.70 -14.96 -5.23
CA ARG A 412 18.97 -15.44 -4.66
C ARG A 412 19.64 -16.45 -5.59
N GLY A 413 18.86 -17.33 -6.20
CA GLY A 413 19.32 -18.26 -7.23
C GLY A 413 19.99 -17.55 -8.40
N ASN A 414 19.35 -16.48 -8.93
CA ASN A 414 19.94 -15.65 -9.98
C ASN A 414 21.29 -15.05 -9.54
N ALA A 415 21.37 -14.55 -8.31
CA ALA A 415 22.62 -14.00 -7.79
C ALA A 415 23.73 -15.07 -7.65
N PHE A 416 23.39 -16.32 -7.33
CA PHE A 416 24.36 -17.42 -7.31
C PHE A 416 24.78 -17.84 -8.71
N ASP A 417 23.85 -17.91 -9.68
CA ASP A 417 24.17 -18.28 -11.06
C ASP A 417 25.13 -17.26 -11.69
N ASP A 418 24.86 -15.97 -11.54
CA ASP A 418 25.70 -14.88 -12.04
C ASP A 418 27.08 -14.83 -11.35
N LYS A 419 27.19 -15.35 -10.12
CA LYS A 419 28.49 -15.55 -9.45
C LYS A 419 29.24 -16.78 -9.95
N GLY A 420 28.64 -17.59 -10.83
CA GLY A 420 29.23 -18.86 -11.28
C GLY A 420 29.06 -20.00 -10.27
N GLU A 421 28.06 -19.97 -9.40
CA GLU A 421 27.72 -20.96 -8.39
C GLU A 421 26.41 -21.71 -8.77
N PRO A 422 26.34 -22.40 -9.93
CA PRO A 422 25.07 -22.94 -10.46
C PRO A 422 24.45 -24.02 -9.57
N ASP A 423 25.22 -24.74 -8.76
CA ASP A 423 24.69 -25.75 -7.84
C ASP A 423 23.83 -25.09 -6.72
N ARG A 424 24.28 -23.96 -6.21
CA ARG A 424 23.50 -23.18 -5.23
C ARG A 424 22.28 -22.55 -5.87
N ALA A 425 22.43 -22.03 -7.09
CA ALA A 425 21.32 -21.51 -7.86
C ALA A 425 20.21 -22.54 -8.07
N ILE A 426 20.58 -23.76 -8.51
CA ILE A 426 19.64 -24.87 -8.70
C ILE A 426 18.94 -25.25 -7.39
N ALA A 427 19.66 -25.27 -6.27
CA ALA A 427 19.07 -25.54 -4.97
C ALA A 427 17.99 -24.50 -4.62
N ASP A 428 18.27 -23.24 -4.84
CA ASP A 428 17.32 -22.13 -4.58
C ASP A 428 16.11 -22.19 -5.52
N TYR A 429 16.30 -22.44 -6.81
CA TYR A 429 15.18 -22.63 -7.74
C TYR A 429 14.31 -23.83 -7.36
N ASN A 430 14.90 -24.90 -6.81
CA ASN A 430 14.14 -26.03 -6.29
C ASN A 430 13.24 -25.60 -5.09
N GLU A 431 13.76 -24.78 -4.18
CA GLU A 431 12.95 -24.25 -3.07
C GLU A 431 11.87 -23.28 -3.58
N ALA A 432 12.18 -22.42 -4.56
CA ALA A 432 11.19 -21.57 -5.21
C ALA A 432 10.04 -22.40 -5.79
N LEU A 433 10.34 -23.50 -6.48
CA LEU A 433 9.36 -24.41 -7.08
C LEU A 433 8.63 -25.30 -6.06
N ARG A 434 9.21 -25.55 -4.89
CA ARG A 434 8.46 -26.17 -3.77
C ARG A 434 7.44 -25.21 -3.17
N ALA A 435 7.81 -23.92 -3.08
CA ALA A 435 6.90 -22.89 -2.57
C ALA A 435 5.79 -22.54 -3.58
N ASP A 436 6.12 -22.48 -4.87
CA ASP A 436 5.19 -22.27 -5.98
C ASP A 436 5.55 -23.16 -7.18
N PRO A 437 4.91 -24.33 -7.33
CA PRO A 437 5.15 -25.24 -8.46
C PRO A 437 4.79 -24.66 -9.83
N SER A 438 4.04 -23.57 -9.88
CA SER A 438 3.63 -22.89 -11.12
C SER A 438 4.53 -21.68 -11.48
N TYR A 439 5.63 -21.48 -10.75
CA TYR A 439 6.51 -20.34 -10.98
C TYR A 439 7.39 -20.54 -12.22
N ALA A 440 6.84 -20.17 -13.39
CA ALA A 440 7.49 -20.36 -14.69
C ALA A 440 8.89 -19.74 -14.78
N ALA A 441 9.12 -18.58 -14.11
CA ALA A 441 10.43 -17.94 -14.12
C ALA A 441 11.51 -18.79 -13.42
N ALA A 442 11.18 -19.46 -12.31
CA ALA A 442 12.11 -20.34 -11.61
C ALA A 442 12.48 -21.58 -12.44
N LEU A 443 11.52 -22.16 -13.17
CA LEU A 443 11.79 -23.24 -14.14
C LEU A 443 12.72 -22.76 -15.24
N TYR A 444 12.42 -21.63 -15.83
CA TYR A 444 13.23 -21.03 -16.89
C TYR A 444 14.69 -20.78 -16.42
N ASN A 445 14.86 -20.16 -15.26
CA ASN A 445 16.16 -19.85 -14.71
C ASN A 445 16.93 -21.12 -14.30
N ARG A 446 16.23 -22.13 -13.74
CA ARG A 446 16.85 -23.44 -13.46
C ARG A 446 17.30 -24.15 -14.74
N GLY A 447 16.53 -24.04 -15.81
CA GLY A 447 16.92 -24.52 -17.13
C GLY A 447 18.21 -23.87 -17.64
N ILE A 448 18.38 -22.56 -17.42
CA ILE A 448 19.64 -21.84 -17.74
C ILE A 448 20.79 -22.40 -16.91
N ALA A 449 20.62 -22.55 -15.61
CA ALA A 449 21.64 -23.08 -14.71
C ALA A 449 22.04 -24.55 -15.06
N TRP A 450 21.06 -25.39 -15.44
CA TRP A 450 21.36 -26.74 -15.94
C TRP A 450 22.19 -26.70 -17.24
N ARG A 451 21.85 -25.78 -18.14
CA ARG A 451 22.59 -25.59 -19.39
C ARG A 451 24.04 -25.14 -19.11
N HIS A 452 24.27 -24.24 -18.16
CA HIS A 452 25.59 -23.80 -17.73
C HIS A 452 26.41 -24.99 -17.18
N LYS A 453 25.76 -25.97 -16.54
CA LYS A 453 26.38 -27.21 -16.08
C LYS A 453 26.55 -28.25 -17.19
N GLY A 454 26.06 -28.03 -18.40
CA GLY A 454 26.06 -28.98 -19.50
C GLY A 454 24.99 -30.07 -19.42
N ASP A 455 24.06 -30.02 -18.46
CA ASP A 455 22.95 -30.97 -18.36
C ASP A 455 21.77 -30.50 -19.23
N LEU A 456 21.93 -30.78 -20.52
CA LEU A 456 20.97 -30.35 -21.53
C LEU A 456 19.60 -31.05 -21.40
N ASP A 457 19.56 -32.27 -20.86
CA ASP A 457 18.29 -32.99 -20.69
C ASP A 457 17.41 -32.35 -19.62
N ARG A 458 17.97 -32.01 -18.45
CA ARG A 458 17.25 -31.29 -17.41
C ARG A 458 16.91 -29.88 -17.85
N ALA A 459 17.82 -29.21 -18.58
CA ALA A 459 17.52 -27.88 -19.13
C ALA A 459 16.29 -27.88 -20.03
N VAL A 460 16.23 -28.84 -20.98
CA VAL A 460 15.07 -29.00 -21.88
C VAL A 460 13.78 -29.29 -21.10
N ALA A 461 13.84 -30.21 -20.12
CA ALA A 461 12.67 -30.56 -19.31
C ALA A 461 12.11 -29.35 -18.53
N ASP A 462 12.99 -28.49 -17.99
CA ASP A 462 12.58 -27.28 -17.29
C ASP A 462 12.00 -26.23 -18.25
N TYR A 463 12.62 -26.03 -19.42
CA TYR A 463 12.05 -25.14 -20.45
C TYR A 463 10.70 -25.65 -20.97
N ASP A 464 10.50 -26.97 -21.10
CA ASP A 464 9.21 -27.56 -21.48
C ASP A 464 8.11 -27.17 -20.50
N GLN A 465 8.38 -27.25 -19.21
CA GLN A 465 7.41 -26.87 -18.18
C GLN A 465 7.21 -25.35 -18.15
N ALA A 466 8.28 -24.57 -18.26
CA ALA A 466 8.20 -23.11 -18.31
C ALA A 466 7.33 -22.63 -19.47
N ILE A 467 7.52 -23.21 -20.67
CA ILE A 467 6.74 -22.90 -21.88
C ILE A 467 5.25 -23.29 -21.72
N LYS A 468 4.94 -24.41 -21.07
CA LYS A 468 3.56 -24.82 -20.80
C LYS A 468 2.84 -23.82 -19.88
N LEU A 469 3.54 -23.26 -18.91
CA LEU A 469 2.98 -22.29 -17.96
C LEU A 469 2.91 -20.88 -18.55
N ASN A 470 3.99 -20.46 -19.21
CA ASN A 470 4.11 -19.13 -19.80
C ASN A 470 4.99 -19.20 -21.07
N PRO A 471 4.40 -19.30 -22.27
CA PRO A 471 5.13 -19.36 -23.53
C PRO A 471 5.77 -18.01 -23.87
N THR A 472 7.11 -17.90 -23.75
CA THR A 472 7.87 -16.70 -24.08
C THR A 472 8.88 -16.98 -25.20
N ALA A 473 9.21 -15.94 -25.99
CA ALA A 473 10.25 -16.05 -27.02
C ALA A 473 11.61 -16.50 -26.45
N ALA A 474 11.98 -16.00 -25.26
CA ALA A 474 13.22 -16.38 -24.58
C ALA A 474 13.25 -17.86 -24.21
N ALA A 475 12.14 -18.41 -23.72
CA ALA A 475 12.09 -19.83 -23.34
C ALA A 475 12.20 -20.75 -24.57
N TYR A 476 11.50 -20.44 -25.65
CA TYR A 476 11.64 -21.17 -26.92
C TYR A 476 13.06 -21.05 -27.50
N ASN A 477 13.66 -19.85 -27.50
CA ASN A 477 15.01 -19.62 -27.98
C ASN A 477 16.04 -20.44 -27.18
N ASN A 478 15.93 -20.47 -25.86
CA ASN A 478 16.87 -21.21 -25.01
C ASN A 478 16.68 -22.72 -25.13
N ARG A 479 15.43 -23.22 -25.28
CA ARG A 479 15.19 -24.64 -25.55
C ARG A 479 15.70 -25.02 -26.95
N GLY A 480 15.49 -24.18 -27.96
CA GLY A 480 16.05 -24.35 -29.30
C GLY A 480 17.59 -24.42 -29.30
N SER A 481 18.22 -23.51 -28.55
CA SER A 481 19.68 -23.54 -28.34
C SER A 481 20.16 -24.84 -27.64
N ALA A 482 19.38 -25.32 -26.66
CA ALA A 482 19.68 -26.58 -25.98
C ALA A 482 19.51 -27.79 -26.92
N TRP A 483 18.48 -27.82 -27.76
CA TRP A 483 18.32 -28.87 -28.80
C TRP A 483 19.47 -28.85 -29.81
N LEU A 484 19.89 -27.66 -30.22
CA LEU A 484 21.03 -27.53 -31.14
C LEU A 484 22.30 -28.09 -30.48
N ALA A 485 22.57 -27.77 -29.23
CA ALA A 485 23.71 -28.31 -28.50
C ALA A 485 23.65 -29.86 -28.30
N LYS A 486 22.44 -30.44 -28.31
CA LYS A 486 22.23 -31.89 -28.32
C LYS A 486 22.36 -32.54 -29.70
N GLY A 487 22.58 -31.76 -30.76
CA GLY A 487 22.64 -32.26 -32.14
C GLY A 487 21.25 -32.57 -32.75
N GLU A 488 20.19 -31.91 -32.28
CA GLU A 488 18.81 -32.08 -32.77
C GLU A 488 18.33 -30.81 -33.49
N PRO A 489 18.91 -30.46 -34.66
CA PRO A 489 18.65 -29.20 -35.34
C PRO A 489 17.19 -29.04 -35.81
N GLU A 490 16.45 -30.10 -36.11
CA GLU A 490 15.04 -30.06 -36.50
C GLU A 490 14.17 -29.53 -35.36
N ARG A 491 14.39 -30.04 -34.13
CA ARG A 491 13.68 -29.57 -32.94
C ARG A 491 14.06 -28.13 -32.61
N ALA A 492 15.35 -27.81 -32.79
CA ALA A 492 15.85 -26.46 -32.60
C ALA A 492 15.14 -25.47 -33.54
N ILE A 493 15.03 -25.79 -34.85
CA ILE A 493 14.35 -24.93 -35.82
C ILE A 493 12.88 -24.70 -35.44
N ALA A 494 12.18 -25.78 -35.05
CA ALA A 494 10.76 -25.68 -34.69
C ALA A 494 10.55 -24.73 -33.48
N ASP A 495 11.40 -24.79 -32.47
CA ASP A 495 11.35 -23.88 -31.32
C ASP A 495 11.73 -22.43 -31.69
N LEU A 496 12.78 -22.27 -32.50
CA LEU A 496 13.26 -20.96 -32.92
C LEU A 496 12.25 -20.26 -33.86
N ASP A 497 11.48 -21.02 -34.64
CA ASP A 497 10.33 -20.51 -35.40
C ASP A 497 9.24 -19.95 -34.46
N GLN A 498 8.96 -20.63 -33.34
CA GLN A 498 8.04 -20.11 -32.32
C GLN A 498 8.61 -18.87 -31.60
N ALA A 499 9.91 -18.89 -31.29
CA ALA A 499 10.59 -17.73 -30.69
C ALA A 499 10.45 -16.49 -31.60
N ILE A 500 10.75 -16.62 -32.88
CA ILE A 500 10.66 -15.55 -33.88
C ILE A 500 9.18 -15.10 -34.10
N LYS A 501 8.25 -16.04 -34.07
CA LYS A 501 6.81 -15.71 -34.15
C LYS A 501 6.34 -14.86 -32.98
N LEU A 502 6.85 -15.13 -31.77
CA LEU A 502 6.53 -14.38 -30.54
C LEU A 502 7.28 -13.04 -30.47
N ASP A 503 8.54 -13.02 -30.91
CA ASP A 503 9.34 -11.80 -31.00
C ASP A 503 10.09 -11.74 -32.34
N PRO A 504 9.52 -11.12 -33.36
CA PRO A 504 10.15 -10.96 -34.69
C PRO A 504 11.38 -10.07 -34.68
N ARG A 505 11.73 -9.40 -33.57
CA ARG A 505 12.89 -8.53 -33.45
C ARG A 505 14.04 -9.18 -32.68
N SER A 506 13.94 -10.44 -32.32
CA SER A 506 14.99 -11.17 -31.62
C SER A 506 16.14 -11.59 -32.56
N ALA A 507 17.19 -10.79 -32.65
CA ALA A 507 18.39 -11.12 -33.44
C ALA A 507 18.99 -12.46 -33.02
N ASP A 508 18.99 -12.79 -31.71
CA ASP A 508 19.52 -14.04 -31.17
C ASP A 508 18.76 -15.27 -31.67
N ALA A 509 17.43 -15.16 -31.80
CA ALA A 509 16.62 -16.27 -32.33
C ALA A 509 16.93 -16.54 -33.81
N TYR A 510 17.13 -15.51 -34.61
CA TYR A 510 17.58 -15.68 -36.00
C TYR A 510 18.99 -16.26 -36.09
N ILE A 511 19.95 -15.78 -35.25
CA ILE A 511 21.30 -16.36 -35.20
C ILE A 511 21.25 -17.85 -34.85
N ASN A 512 20.48 -18.22 -33.83
CA ASN A 512 20.37 -19.61 -33.41
C ASN A 512 19.65 -20.47 -34.46
N ARG A 513 18.61 -19.96 -35.14
CA ARG A 513 17.96 -20.68 -36.25
C ARG A 513 18.91 -20.84 -37.45
N GLY A 514 19.67 -19.79 -37.79
CA GLY A 514 20.73 -19.87 -38.79
C GLY A 514 21.76 -20.93 -38.44
N ASN A 515 22.19 -21.04 -37.16
CA ASN A 515 23.11 -22.09 -36.71
C ASN A 515 22.49 -23.47 -36.91
N ALA A 516 21.21 -23.67 -36.55
CA ALA A 516 20.52 -24.96 -36.74
C ALA A 516 20.38 -25.33 -38.22
N LYS A 517 20.05 -24.35 -39.09
CA LYS A 517 19.99 -24.58 -40.56
C LYS A 517 21.39 -24.87 -41.13
N ARG A 518 22.44 -24.23 -40.65
CA ARG A 518 23.82 -24.51 -41.04
C ARG A 518 24.23 -25.94 -40.68
N GLU A 519 23.88 -26.43 -39.49
CA GLU A 519 24.13 -27.86 -39.13
C GLU A 519 23.46 -28.84 -40.10
N ARG A 520 22.30 -28.46 -40.65
CA ARG A 520 21.62 -29.21 -41.70
C ARG A 520 22.16 -28.95 -43.11
N GLN A 521 23.27 -28.23 -43.23
CA GLN A 521 23.87 -27.82 -44.52
C GLN A 521 22.96 -26.96 -45.41
N ALA A 522 21.88 -26.38 -44.86
CA ALA A 522 20.99 -25.44 -45.55
C ALA A 522 21.60 -24.03 -45.53
N PHE A 523 22.76 -23.85 -46.21
CA PHE A 523 23.57 -22.66 -46.06
C PHE A 523 22.86 -21.36 -46.53
N ALA A 524 22.11 -21.45 -47.65
CA ALA A 524 21.37 -20.30 -48.15
C ALA A 524 20.33 -19.81 -47.16
N ASP A 525 19.56 -20.72 -46.54
CA ASP A 525 18.55 -20.40 -45.54
C ASP A 525 19.20 -19.91 -44.24
N ALA A 526 20.37 -20.42 -43.89
CA ALA A 526 21.13 -19.95 -42.73
C ALA A 526 21.64 -18.51 -42.96
N ASN A 527 22.19 -18.23 -44.17
CA ASN A 527 22.65 -16.90 -44.54
C ASN A 527 21.51 -15.86 -44.56
N ALA A 528 20.29 -16.27 -44.96
CA ALA A 528 19.11 -15.40 -44.88
C ALA A 528 18.78 -15.02 -43.42
N ASP A 529 18.83 -15.98 -42.49
CA ASP A 529 18.59 -15.74 -41.06
C ASP A 529 19.67 -14.83 -40.45
N TYR A 530 20.96 -15.06 -40.77
CA TYR A 530 22.04 -14.19 -40.27
C TYR A 530 21.94 -12.77 -40.86
N THR A 531 21.52 -12.66 -42.12
CA THR A 531 21.28 -11.34 -42.75
C THR A 531 20.20 -10.59 -42.00
N HIS A 532 19.11 -11.25 -41.69
CA HIS A 532 18.04 -10.62 -40.90
C HIS A 532 18.48 -10.25 -39.49
N ALA A 533 19.29 -11.10 -38.83
CA ALA A 533 19.90 -10.77 -37.54
C ALA A 533 20.80 -9.51 -37.60
N ILE A 534 21.57 -9.36 -38.70
CA ILE A 534 22.41 -8.20 -38.95
C ILE A 534 21.57 -6.94 -39.20
N GLU A 535 20.47 -7.04 -39.93
CA GLU A 535 19.52 -5.94 -40.13
C GLU A 535 18.96 -5.44 -38.81
N LEU A 536 18.61 -6.36 -37.91
CA LEU A 536 18.09 -6.04 -36.57
C LEU A 536 19.19 -5.48 -35.64
N SER A 537 20.42 -5.98 -35.79
CA SER A 537 21.57 -5.63 -34.94
C SER A 537 22.86 -5.49 -35.76
N PRO A 538 23.10 -4.32 -36.39
CA PRO A 538 24.21 -4.10 -37.32
C PRO A 538 25.61 -4.22 -36.71
N ASN A 539 25.72 -4.27 -35.38
CA ASN A 539 26.97 -4.43 -34.66
C ASN A 539 27.17 -5.82 -34.03
N ALA A 540 26.31 -6.78 -34.40
CA ALA A 540 26.40 -8.16 -33.91
C ALA A 540 27.56 -8.91 -34.57
N ALA A 541 28.77 -8.81 -34.04
CA ALA A 541 29.96 -9.49 -34.55
C ALA A 541 29.75 -11.00 -34.75
N LEU A 542 28.97 -11.63 -33.86
CA LEU A 542 28.67 -13.09 -33.93
C LEU A 542 27.83 -13.43 -35.18
N ALA A 543 26.91 -12.58 -35.61
CA ALA A 543 26.10 -12.81 -36.79
C ALA A 543 26.94 -12.75 -38.07
N TYR A 544 27.84 -11.78 -38.18
CA TYR A 544 28.78 -11.70 -39.28
C TYR A 544 29.72 -12.92 -39.29
N TYR A 545 30.27 -13.30 -38.14
CA TYR A 545 31.12 -14.49 -38.04
C TYR A 545 30.35 -15.76 -38.48
N ASN A 546 29.16 -15.98 -38.02
CA ASN A 546 28.37 -17.15 -38.37
C ASN A 546 28.01 -17.17 -39.85
N ARG A 547 27.69 -15.99 -40.45
CA ARG A 547 27.43 -15.89 -41.90
C ARG A 547 28.69 -16.11 -42.72
N ALA A 548 29.83 -15.56 -42.30
CA ALA A 548 31.14 -15.83 -42.91
C ALA A 548 31.47 -17.34 -42.93
N TRP A 549 31.20 -17.99 -41.82
CA TRP A 549 31.42 -19.46 -41.73
C TRP A 549 30.45 -20.23 -42.64
N ALA A 550 29.18 -19.85 -42.72
CA ALA A 550 28.22 -20.48 -43.61
C ALA A 550 28.56 -20.23 -45.10
N HIS A 551 28.95 -19.02 -45.49
CA HIS A 551 29.46 -18.72 -46.83
C HIS A 551 30.73 -19.55 -47.17
N TYR A 552 31.66 -19.65 -46.22
CA TYR A 552 32.84 -20.51 -46.41
C TYR A 552 32.44 -21.98 -46.67
N LEU A 553 31.52 -22.54 -45.91
CA LEU A 553 31.04 -23.91 -46.10
C LEU A 553 30.26 -24.08 -47.43
N ALA A 554 29.56 -23.06 -47.91
CA ALA A 554 28.90 -23.02 -49.20
C ALA A 554 29.88 -22.83 -50.37
N GLY A 555 31.13 -22.48 -50.14
CA GLY A 555 32.13 -22.17 -51.18
C GLY A 555 32.08 -20.71 -51.69
N GLU A 556 31.31 -19.85 -51.07
CA GLU A 556 31.10 -18.43 -51.39
C GLU A 556 32.23 -17.61 -50.72
N ASN A 557 33.46 -17.75 -51.22
CA ASN A 557 34.66 -17.28 -50.50
C ASN A 557 34.79 -15.75 -50.45
N VAL A 558 34.25 -15.02 -51.45
CA VAL A 558 34.30 -13.56 -51.50
C VAL A 558 33.40 -12.93 -50.40
N GLU A 559 32.18 -13.45 -50.29
CA GLU A 559 31.20 -13.09 -49.27
C GLU A 559 31.70 -13.44 -47.87
N ALA A 560 32.28 -14.65 -47.73
CA ALA A 560 32.89 -15.11 -46.50
C ALA A 560 34.03 -14.20 -46.03
N LEU A 561 34.89 -13.71 -46.95
CA LEU A 561 35.98 -12.78 -46.62
C LEU A 561 35.45 -11.45 -46.10
N ALA A 562 34.49 -10.87 -46.80
CA ALA A 562 33.89 -9.59 -46.41
C ALA A 562 33.25 -9.65 -45.02
N ASP A 563 32.49 -10.70 -44.74
CA ASP A 563 31.87 -10.90 -43.44
C ASP A 563 32.88 -11.19 -42.32
N ALA A 564 33.91 -11.96 -42.58
CA ALA A 564 34.99 -12.20 -41.63
C ALA A 564 35.75 -10.92 -41.28
N ASP A 565 36.01 -10.05 -42.29
CA ASP A 565 36.62 -8.74 -42.07
C ASP A 565 35.71 -7.89 -41.18
N ARG A 566 34.40 -7.88 -41.41
CA ARG A 566 33.45 -7.12 -40.61
C ARG A 566 33.35 -7.66 -39.18
N ALA A 567 33.31 -9.00 -39.00
CA ALA A 567 33.31 -9.63 -37.70
C ALA A 567 34.57 -9.25 -36.87
N ILE A 568 35.75 -9.24 -37.50
CA ILE A 568 37.00 -8.84 -36.85
C ILE A 568 37.00 -7.33 -36.50
N ALA A 569 36.51 -6.47 -37.42
CA ALA A 569 36.39 -5.05 -37.15
C ALA A 569 35.46 -4.72 -35.95
N LEU A 570 34.46 -5.54 -35.72
CA LEU A 570 33.54 -5.42 -34.59
C LEU A 570 34.06 -6.08 -33.30
N ASN A 571 34.91 -7.14 -33.43
CA ASN A 571 35.53 -7.82 -32.30
C ASN A 571 36.94 -8.29 -32.66
N GLU A 572 37.93 -7.46 -32.42
CA GLU A 572 39.34 -7.72 -32.71
C GLU A 572 39.96 -8.88 -31.91
N ARG A 573 39.26 -9.39 -30.89
CA ARG A 573 39.70 -10.52 -30.07
C ARG A 573 38.99 -11.83 -30.41
N SER A 574 38.35 -11.94 -31.56
CA SER A 574 37.66 -13.15 -32.01
C SER A 574 38.65 -14.13 -32.70
N ALA A 575 39.20 -15.08 -31.97
CA ALA A 575 40.05 -16.13 -32.55
C ALA A 575 39.34 -16.89 -33.67
N SER A 576 38.04 -17.17 -33.51
CA SER A 576 37.22 -17.87 -34.50
C SER A 576 37.07 -17.07 -35.80
N ALA A 577 36.89 -15.74 -35.75
CA ALA A 577 36.79 -14.90 -36.95
C ALA A 577 38.12 -14.84 -37.71
N TYR A 578 39.26 -14.70 -37.02
CA TYR A 578 40.56 -14.80 -37.64
C TYR A 578 40.81 -16.18 -38.25
N SER A 579 40.45 -17.27 -37.55
CA SER A 579 40.57 -18.62 -38.08
C SER A 579 39.75 -18.80 -39.36
N THR A 580 38.50 -18.34 -39.37
CA THR A 580 37.63 -18.41 -40.55
C THR A 580 38.21 -17.60 -41.71
N ARG A 581 38.67 -16.35 -41.47
CA ARG A 581 39.29 -15.54 -42.50
C ARG A 581 40.57 -16.18 -43.05
N GLY A 582 41.38 -16.78 -42.19
CA GLY A 582 42.52 -17.56 -42.58
C GLY A 582 42.18 -18.71 -43.52
N LEU A 583 41.15 -19.49 -43.22
CA LEU A 583 40.67 -20.59 -44.08
C LEU A 583 40.13 -20.07 -45.43
N VAL A 584 39.41 -18.95 -45.41
CA VAL A 584 38.92 -18.29 -46.66
C VAL A 584 40.11 -17.85 -47.52
N ARG A 585 41.11 -17.20 -46.93
CA ARG A 585 42.31 -16.72 -47.64
C ARG A 585 43.13 -17.91 -48.18
N GLU A 586 43.23 -19.02 -47.45
CA GLU A 586 43.86 -20.26 -47.93
C GLU A 586 43.17 -20.76 -49.20
N ARG A 587 41.81 -20.79 -49.23
CA ARG A 587 41.04 -21.15 -50.44
C ARG A 587 41.21 -20.19 -51.60
N LEU A 588 41.41 -18.90 -51.32
CA LEU A 588 41.66 -17.85 -52.31
C LEU A 588 43.14 -17.79 -52.73
N ALA A 589 43.98 -18.74 -52.27
CA ALA A 589 45.42 -18.80 -52.52
C ALA A 589 46.24 -17.60 -51.94
N ASP A 590 45.65 -16.82 -51.02
CA ASP A 590 46.38 -15.82 -50.20
C ASP A 590 47.02 -16.52 -48.99
N ASN A 591 48.07 -17.30 -49.26
CA ASN A 591 48.74 -18.07 -48.21
C ASN A 591 49.42 -17.17 -47.17
N ALA A 592 49.90 -16.01 -47.56
CA ALA A 592 50.57 -15.08 -46.65
C ALA A 592 49.57 -14.46 -45.67
N GLY A 593 48.43 -14.01 -46.14
CA GLY A 593 47.33 -13.51 -45.31
C GLY A 593 46.74 -14.62 -44.41
N ALA A 594 46.59 -15.85 -44.93
CA ALA A 594 46.13 -16.97 -44.18
C ALA A 594 47.03 -17.30 -42.97
N ILE A 595 48.37 -17.35 -43.19
CA ILE A 595 49.34 -17.55 -42.12
C ILE A 595 49.29 -16.48 -41.06
N ALA A 596 49.14 -15.20 -41.47
CA ALA A 596 49.04 -14.09 -40.54
C ALA A 596 47.77 -14.22 -39.65
N ASP A 597 46.62 -14.56 -40.24
CA ASP A 597 45.38 -14.75 -39.55
C ASP A 597 45.40 -15.95 -38.58
N PHE A 598 45.95 -17.09 -39.01
CA PHE A 598 46.06 -18.26 -38.13
C PHE A 598 46.99 -17.99 -36.94
N ARG A 599 48.09 -17.21 -37.14
CA ARG A 599 48.97 -16.80 -36.04
C ARG A 599 48.22 -15.90 -35.06
N LYS A 600 47.44 -14.96 -35.59
CA LYS A 600 46.64 -14.04 -34.75
C LYS A 600 45.56 -14.83 -33.97
N ALA A 601 44.91 -15.79 -34.59
CA ALA A 601 43.96 -16.64 -33.90
C ALA A 601 44.62 -17.41 -32.73
N LEU A 602 45.83 -17.96 -32.91
CA LEU A 602 46.57 -18.67 -31.88
C LEU A 602 47.18 -17.74 -30.81
N GLU A 603 47.46 -16.48 -31.16
CA GLU A 603 47.84 -15.47 -30.17
C GLU A 603 46.69 -15.19 -29.18
N ILE A 604 45.45 -15.19 -29.69
CA ILE A 604 44.23 -14.95 -28.90
C ILE A 604 43.83 -16.20 -28.12
N ASP A 605 43.83 -17.38 -28.80
CA ASP A 605 43.55 -18.70 -28.20
C ASP A 605 44.59 -19.71 -28.61
N PRO A 606 45.63 -19.96 -27.77
CA PRO A 606 46.68 -20.91 -28.05
C PRO A 606 46.21 -22.39 -28.17
N SER A 607 45.03 -22.71 -27.65
CA SER A 607 44.45 -24.05 -27.65
C SER A 607 43.64 -24.35 -28.92
N PHE A 608 43.42 -23.39 -29.79
CA PHE A 608 42.54 -23.50 -30.97
C PHE A 608 43.20 -24.39 -32.05
N ARG A 609 42.69 -25.61 -32.23
CA ARG A 609 43.31 -26.62 -33.12
C ARG A 609 43.26 -26.25 -34.60
N GLN A 610 42.14 -25.69 -35.08
CA GLN A 610 41.91 -25.43 -36.51
C GLN A 610 42.95 -24.49 -37.14
N PRO A 611 43.32 -23.30 -36.57
CA PRO A 611 44.39 -22.48 -37.12
C PRO A 611 45.78 -23.14 -37.01
N ALA A 612 46.06 -23.99 -35.98
CA ALA A 612 47.28 -24.72 -35.86
C ALA A 612 47.44 -25.76 -37.01
N GLU A 613 46.39 -26.48 -37.34
CA GLU A 613 46.32 -27.40 -38.48
C GLU A 613 46.48 -26.64 -39.81
N GLY A 614 45.88 -25.43 -39.96
CA GLY A 614 46.05 -24.55 -41.11
C GLY A 614 47.51 -24.16 -41.36
N LEU A 615 48.22 -23.75 -40.27
CA LEU A 615 49.66 -23.46 -40.36
C LEU A 615 50.50 -24.66 -40.76
N GLN A 616 50.16 -25.87 -40.30
CA GLN A 616 50.85 -27.10 -40.71
C GLN A 616 50.65 -27.38 -42.19
N ARG A 617 49.44 -27.30 -42.72
CA ARG A 617 49.12 -27.49 -44.14
C ARG A 617 49.92 -26.54 -45.04
N LEU A 618 49.95 -25.23 -44.68
CA LEU A 618 50.63 -24.23 -45.46
C LEU A 618 52.15 -24.30 -45.39
N LYS A 619 52.72 -24.88 -44.32
CA LYS A 619 54.18 -25.18 -44.23
C LYS A 619 54.59 -26.39 -45.04
N ALA A 620 53.70 -27.38 -45.17
CA ALA A 620 53.91 -28.59 -45.93
C ALA A 620 53.68 -28.44 -47.44
N ALA A 621 52.97 -27.36 -47.87
CA ALA A 621 52.76 -27.08 -49.28
C ALA A 621 54.08 -26.62 -49.91
N PRO A 622 54.46 -27.14 -51.11
CA PRO A 622 55.68 -26.68 -51.82
C PRO A 622 55.52 -25.21 -52.13
N ALA A 623 56.62 -24.40 -52.01
CA ALA A 623 56.62 -22.98 -52.36
C ALA A 623 56.07 -22.82 -53.77
N ALA A 624 54.94 -22.11 -53.93
CA ALA A 624 54.41 -21.78 -55.25
C ALA A 624 55.40 -20.83 -55.93
N GLY A 625 56.29 -21.39 -56.77
CA GLY A 625 57.26 -20.60 -57.50
C GLY A 625 58.50 -21.34 -57.94
N SER A 626 58.32 -22.41 -58.70
CA SER A 626 59.42 -22.92 -59.58
C SER A 626 58.80 -23.62 -60.79
N ARG A 627 58.25 -22.83 -61.70
CA ARG A 627 58.22 -23.13 -63.13
C ARG A 627 58.35 -21.81 -63.92
#